data_15f30f9349a2786b8b8c11d26c6d6b7f
#
_entry.id   15f30f9349a2786b8b8c11d26c6d6b7f
#
_cell.length_a   1.000
_cell.length_b   1.000
_cell.length_c   1.000
_cell.angle_alpha   90.00
_cell.angle_beta   90.00
_cell.angle_gamma   90.00
#
_symmetry.space_group_name_H-M   'P 1'
#
loop_
_entity.id
_entity.type
_entity.pdbx_description
1 polymer ?
#
loop_
_entity_poly.entity_id
_entity_poly.type
_entity_poly.pdbx_seq_one_letter_code
_entity_poly.pdbx_strand_id
1 'polypeptide(L)'
;STLMRSSAASDVYKRQASTILVERPNLINGGIQFFNLDKNKEALQFFATYVESASYPMLAEQNLAKTDTLLAQIAYYATLAADRVGDKDAIIKYAPAALDDKDGGKFAMQLMADAYKAKGDTAAWVKSLEEGILKFPGNDYFFANLVDYYTSSNQASKAMEFADRMLSTDANNKLYLYVKAYLYHNMKEYDNAIEFYKKAIAADPEYAEAYSNVGLVYLMKAQDYADKATTDINDPKYAEAQATVKKFYEEAKPFYEKARALKPDQKDLWLQGLYRVYYNLNMGPEFEEIDKMMK
;
A
#
# COMPACT_ATOMS: atom_id res chain seq x y z
N SER A 1 31.94 -25.79 47.61
CA SER A 1 30.51 -25.45 47.86
C SER A 1 29.93 -24.41 46.88
N THR A 2 30.73 -23.50 46.36
CA THR A 2 30.28 -22.45 45.40
C THR A 2 30.06 -23.04 44.00
N LEU A 3 30.90 -23.95 43.56
CA LEU A 3 30.77 -24.67 42.28
C LEU A 3 29.52 -25.55 42.20
N MET A 4 29.16 -26.23 43.32
CA MET A 4 27.92 -27.02 43.39
C MET A 4 26.66 -26.17 43.36
N ARG A 5 26.66 -24.98 43.98
CA ARG A 5 25.54 -24.05 43.91
C ARG A 5 25.34 -23.45 42.52
N SER A 6 26.41 -23.16 41.79
CA SER A 6 26.37 -22.69 40.42
C SER A 6 25.88 -23.78 39.45
N SER A 7 26.27 -25.05 39.67
CA SER A 7 25.77 -26.19 38.89
C SER A 7 24.30 -26.43 39.12
N ALA A 8 23.85 -26.47 40.39
CA ALA A 8 22.44 -26.67 40.73
C ALA A 8 21.54 -25.54 40.19
N ALA A 9 21.97 -24.29 40.26
CA ALA A 9 21.26 -23.16 39.69
C ALA A 9 21.18 -23.26 38.14
N SER A 10 22.24 -23.70 37.49
CA SER A 10 22.28 -23.96 36.05
C SER A 10 21.31 -25.08 35.65
N ASP A 11 21.25 -26.14 36.43
CA ASP A 11 20.35 -27.28 36.16
C ASP A 11 18.88 -26.92 36.36
N VAL A 12 18.55 -26.10 37.38
CA VAL A 12 17.16 -25.55 37.55
C VAL A 12 16.80 -24.68 36.37
N TYR A 13 17.70 -23.80 35.94
CA TYR A 13 17.45 -22.91 34.81
C TYR A 13 17.20 -23.67 33.52
N LYS A 14 18.00 -24.71 33.24
CA LYS A 14 17.79 -25.61 32.08
C LYS A 14 16.45 -26.35 32.14
N ARG A 15 16.06 -26.84 33.32
CA ARG A 15 14.75 -27.50 33.50
C ARG A 15 13.59 -26.55 33.25
N GLN A 16 13.68 -25.32 33.75
CA GLN A 16 12.67 -24.26 33.49
C GLN A 16 12.57 -23.96 31.99
N ALA A 17 13.71 -23.80 31.32
CA ALA A 17 13.76 -23.57 29.88
C ALA A 17 13.08 -24.71 29.11
N SER A 18 13.39 -25.96 29.45
CA SER A 18 12.78 -27.13 28.84
C SER A 18 11.27 -27.22 29.08
N THR A 19 10.80 -26.88 30.28
CA THR A 19 9.36 -26.86 30.59
C THR A 19 8.64 -25.80 29.73
N ILE A 20 9.19 -24.58 29.62
CA ILE A 20 8.58 -23.53 28.80
C ILE A 20 8.50 -23.96 27.34
N LEU A 21 9.54 -24.57 26.78
CA LEU A 21 9.53 -25.05 25.41
C LEU A 21 8.43 -26.09 25.14
N VAL A 22 8.22 -27.01 26.10
CA VAL A 22 7.17 -28.03 25.99
C VAL A 22 5.78 -27.41 26.10
N GLU A 23 5.60 -26.37 26.90
CA GLU A 23 4.30 -25.75 27.14
C GLU A 23 3.92 -24.70 26.07
N ARG A 24 4.87 -24.19 25.28
CA ARG A 24 4.57 -23.17 24.25
C ARG A 24 3.44 -23.54 23.29
N PRO A 25 3.30 -24.80 22.78
CA PRO A 25 2.17 -25.18 21.93
C PRO A 25 0.81 -25.01 22.62
N ASN A 26 0.73 -25.18 23.94
CA ASN A 26 -0.50 -24.98 24.71
C ASN A 26 -0.95 -23.53 24.72
N LEU A 27 0.00 -22.57 24.63
CA LEU A 27 -0.32 -21.16 24.47
C LEU A 27 -1.02 -20.89 23.13
N ILE A 28 -0.58 -21.52 22.05
CA ILE A 28 -1.24 -21.42 20.75
C ILE A 28 -2.67 -21.96 20.83
N ASN A 29 -2.82 -23.18 21.35
CA ASN A 29 -4.13 -23.83 21.44
C ASN A 29 -5.12 -23.02 22.30
N GLY A 30 -4.68 -22.52 23.45
CA GLY A 30 -5.47 -21.66 24.32
C GLY A 30 -5.85 -20.34 23.62
N GLY A 31 -4.89 -19.70 22.95
CA GLY A 31 -5.11 -18.49 22.18
C GLY A 31 -6.16 -18.66 21.09
N ILE A 32 -6.04 -19.71 20.27
CA ILE A 32 -7.01 -20.05 19.21
C ILE A 32 -8.40 -20.32 19.78
N GLN A 33 -8.48 -21.06 20.87
CA GLN A 33 -9.77 -21.37 21.51
C GLN A 33 -10.48 -20.09 21.97
N PHE A 34 -9.79 -19.19 22.65
CA PHE A 34 -10.38 -17.93 23.10
C PHE A 34 -10.71 -16.99 21.92
N PHE A 35 -9.85 -16.94 20.91
CA PHE A 35 -10.09 -16.16 19.71
C PHE A 35 -11.35 -16.58 18.96
N ASN A 36 -11.58 -17.89 18.82
CA ASN A 36 -12.79 -18.46 18.20
C ASN A 36 -14.06 -18.21 19.02
N LEU A 37 -13.92 -18.01 20.34
CA LEU A 37 -15.02 -17.65 21.24
C LEU A 37 -15.22 -16.12 21.36
N ASP A 38 -14.53 -15.34 20.55
CA ASP A 38 -14.50 -13.86 20.57
C ASP A 38 -14.04 -13.25 21.92
N LYS A 39 -13.33 -14.06 22.71
CA LYS A 39 -12.68 -13.64 23.97
C LYS A 39 -11.29 -13.09 23.65
N ASN A 40 -11.28 -11.92 22.98
CA ASN A 40 -10.06 -11.37 22.40
C ASN A 40 -9.02 -10.91 23.42
N LYS A 41 -9.42 -10.52 24.64
CA LYS A 41 -8.46 -10.17 25.70
C LYS A 41 -7.67 -11.38 26.17
N GLU A 42 -8.36 -12.48 26.42
CA GLU A 42 -7.73 -13.75 26.82
C GLU A 42 -6.86 -14.30 25.66
N ALA A 43 -7.38 -14.27 24.44
CA ALA A 43 -6.62 -14.67 23.26
C ALA A 43 -5.31 -13.88 23.12
N LEU A 44 -5.38 -12.55 23.31
CA LEU A 44 -4.20 -11.67 23.27
C LEU A 44 -3.18 -12.10 24.34
N GLN A 45 -3.61 -12.40 25.56
CA GLN A 45 -2.70 -12.82 26.63
C GLN A 45 -1.93 -14.11 26.24
N PHE A 46 -2.63 -15.10 25.68
CA PHE A 46 -2.01 -16.35 25.24
C PHE A 46 -1.02 -16.14 24.10
N PHE A 47 -1.44 -15.44 23.03
CA PHE A 47 -0.58 -15.20 21.87
C PHE A 47 0.61 -14.29 22.24
N ALA A 48 0.38 -13.25 23.04
CA ALA A 48 1.42 -12.37 23.54
C ALA A 48 2.48 -13.15 24.34
N THR A 49 2.06 -14.00 25.26
CA THR A 49 2.96 -14.84 26.06
C THR A 49 3.79 -15.75 25.16
N TYR A 50 3.20 -16.34 24.13
CA TYR A 50 3.93 -17.14 23.14
C TYR A 50 5.02 -16.33 22.45
N VAL A 51 4.68 -15.16 21.92
CA VAL A 51 5.61 -14.28 21.19
C VAL A 51 6.73 -13.81 22.12
N GLU A 52 6.38 -13.33 23.32
CA GLU A 52 7.34 -12.81 24.29
C GLU A 52 8.31 -13.91 24.79
N SER A 53 7.82 -15.14 24.95
CA SER A 53 8.67 -16.24 25.38
C SER A 53 9.84 -16.52 24.44
N ALA A 54 9.74 -16.15 23.17
CA ALA A 54 10.82 -16.31 22.22
C ALA A 54 12.08 -15.50 22.55
N SER A 55 11.92 -14.44 23.35
CA SER A 55 13.01 -13.56 23.80
C SER A 55 13.42 -13.78 25.27
N TYR A 56 12.87 -14.79 25.93
CA TYR A 56 13.27 -15.07 27.32
C TYR A 56 14.76 -15.46 27.40
N PRO A 57 15.53 -14.85 28.33
CA PRO A 57 16.96 -15.12 28.44
C PRO A 57 17.29 -16.61 28.58
N MET A 58 16.43 -17.38 29.28
CA MET A 58 16.62 -18.82 29.45
C MET A 58 16.42 -19.64 28.17
N LEU A 59 15.81 -19.05 27.12
CA LEU A 59 15.62 -19.67 25.80
C LEU A 59 16.55 -19.10 24.74
N ALA A 60 17.52 -18.25 25.12
CA ALA A 60 18.42 -17.56 24.17
C ALA A 60 19.21 -18.55 23.28
N GLU A 61 19.63 -19.70 23.83
CA GLU A 61 20.36 -20.72 23.08
C GLU A 61 19.50 -21.36 21.96
N GLN A 62 18.18 -21.31 22.07
CA GLN A 62 17.25 -21.86 21.09
C GLN A 62 17.10 -20.96 19.86
N ASN A 63 17.47 -19.69 19.98
CA ASN A 63 17.34 -18.68 18.90
C ASN A 63 15.94 -18.69 18.24
N LEU A 64 14.87 -18.72 19.05
CA LEU A 64 13.49 -18.89 18.61
C LEU A 64 13.05 -17.81 17.61
N ALA A 65 13.63 -16.63 17.66
CA ALA A 65 13.37 -15.59 16.66
C ALA A 65 13.68 -16.04 15.22
N LYS A 66 14.57 -17.01 15.04
CA LYS A 66 14.96 -17.56 13.73
C LYS A 66 14.49 -18.98 13.50
N THR A 67 14.35 -19.78 14.56
CA THR A 67 14.07 -21.21 14.47
C THR A 67 12.58 -21.56 14.62
N ASP A 68 11.80 -20.68 15.23
CA ASP A 68 10.37 -20.90 15.44
C ASP A 68 9.58 -20.44 14.20
N THR A 69 9.19 -21.39 13.39
CA THR A 69 8.45 -21.17 12.13
C THR A 69 7.03 -20.63 12.34
N LEU A 70 6.48 -20.72 13.56
CA LEU A 70 5.13 -20.24 13.89
C LEU A 70 5.15 -18.83 14.50
N LEU A 71 6.33 -18.32 14.88
CA LEU A 71 6.44 -17.07 15.61
C LEU A 71 5.74 -15.90 14.89
N ALA A 72 5.99 -15.73 13.59
CA ALA A 72 5.39 -14.65 12.82
C ALA A 72 3.87 -14.79 12.71
N GLN A 73 3.36 -16.00 12.50
CA GLN A 73 1.93 -16.28 12.43
C GLN A 73 1.24 -15.97 13.78
N ILE A 74 1.82 -16.42 14.89
CA ILE A 74 1.23 -16.18 16.21
C ILE A 74 1.33 -14.71 16.59
N ALA A 75 2.39 -14.00 16.20
CA ALA A 75 2.49 -12.55 16.35
C ALA A 75 1.39 -11.82 15.55
N TYR A 76 1.04 -12.32 14.36
CA TYR A 76 -0.10 -11.80 13.61
C TYR A 76 -1.42 -11.99 14.37
N TYR A 77 -1.67 -13.18 14.94
CA TYR A 77 -2.87 -13.40 15.76
C TYR A 77 -2.89 -12.53 17.03
N ALA A 78 -1.73 -12.29 17.66
CA ALA A 78 -1.62 -11.33 18.76
C ALA A 78 -2.00 -9.92 18.31
N THR A 79 -1.54 -9.51 17.13
CA THR A 79 -1.85 -8.20 16.55
C THR A 79 -3.35 -8.07 16.23
N LEU A 80 -3.98 -9.10 15.67
CA LEU A 80 -5.42 -9.12 15.40
C LEU A 80 -6.25 -9.07 16.70
N ALA A 81 -5.86 -9.84 17.71
CA ALA A 81 -6.53 -9.82 19.01
C ALA A 81 -6.41 -8.45 19.68
N ALA A 82 -5.23 -7.82 19.58
CA ALA A 82 -5.00 -6.45 20.05
C ALA A 82 -5.89 -5.44 19.33
N ASP A 83 -6.03 -5.54 18.01
CA ASP A 83 -6.91 -4.67 17.22
C ASP A 83 -8.37 -4.82 17.64
N ARG A 84 -8.86 -6.06 17.80
CA ARG A 84 -10.24 -6.32 18.24
C ARG A 84 -10.57 -5.77 19.64
N VAL A 85 -9.58 -5.67 20.53
CA VAL A 85 -9.77 -5.05 21.84
C VAL A 85 -9.44 -3.54 21.86
N GLY A 86 -8.96 -3.00 20.75
CA GLY A 86 -8.58 -1.60 20.59
C GLY A 86 -7.27 -1.20 21.28
N ASP A 87 -6.41 -2.17 21.60
CA ASP A 87 -5.12 -1.93 22.27
C ASP A 87 -4.03 -1.55 21.26
N LYS A 88 -3.87 -0.25 21.02
CA LYS A 88 -2.90 0.30 20.07
C LYS A 88 -1.44 0.03 20.48
N ASP A 89 -1.15 -0.01 21.76
CA ASP A 89 0.19 -0.30 22.25
C ASP A 89 0.58 -1.77 22.01
N ALA A 90 -0.35 -2.68 22.23
CA ALA A 90 -0.17 -4.09 21.90
C ALA A 90 0.00 -4.32 20.39
N ILE A 91 -0.79 -3.64 19.52
CA ILE A 91 -0.60 -3.69 18.07
C ILE A 91 0.84 -3.30 17.71
N ILE A 92 1.30 -2.14 18.17
CA ILE A 92 2.66 -1.62 17.88
C ILE A 92 3.75 -2.58 18.41
N LYS A 93 3.49 -3.24 19.53
CA LYS A 93 4.43 -4.17 20.15
C LYS A 93 4.58 -5.47 19.37
N TYR A 94 3.49 -6.07 18.89
CA TYR A 94 3.50 -7.41 18.31
C TYR A 94 3.56 -7.43 16.78
N ALA A 95 3.04 -6.43 16.09
CA ALA A 95 3.04 -6.36 14.63
C ALA A 95 4.43 -6.50 14.00
N PRO A 96 5.52 -5.92 14.55
CA PRO A 96 6.86 -6.10 13.96
C PRO A 96 7.30 -7.56 13.83
N ALA A 97 6.94 -8.42 14.78
CA ALA A 97 7.26 -9.85 14.73
C ALA A 97 6.38 -10.61 13.71
N ALA A 98 5.26 -10.04 13.29
CA ALA A 98 4.32 -10.62 12.33
C ALA A 98 4.66 -10.34 10.86
N LEU A 99 5.57 -9.39 10.58
CA LEU A 99 5.80 -8.88 9.22
C LEU A 99 6.31 -9.92 8.23
N ASP A 100 6.89 -11.02 8.71
CA ASP A 100 7.37 -12.12 7.87
C ASP A 100 6.32 -13.25 7.70
N ASP A 101 5.15 -13.11 8.32
CA ASP A 101 4.03 -14.01 8.06
C ASP A 101 3.51 -13.83 6.62
N LYS A 102 3.42 -14.95 5.91
CA LYS A 102 3.11 -14.95 4.47
C LYS A 102 1.74 -14.32 4.17
N ASP A 103 0.75 -14.62 4.99
CA ASP A 103 -0.64 -14.23 4.74
C ASP A 103 -1.03 -12.97 5.53
N GLY A 104 -0.52 -12.82 6.74
CA GLY A 104 -0.88 -11.77 7.69
C GLY A 104 0.07 -10.58 7.75
N GLY A 105 1.33 -10.73 7.29
CA GLY A 105 2.36 -9.71 7.48
C GLY A 105 2.00 -8.32 6.94
N LYS A 106 1.38 -8.26 5.76
CA LYS A 106 0.88 -7.00 5.18
C LYS A 106 -0.21 -6.34 6.03
N PHE A 107 -1.12 -7.16 6.59
CA PHE A 107 -2.20 -6.65 7.45
C PHE A 107 -1.67 -6.19 8.81
N ALA A 108 -0.69 -6.92 9.39
CA ALA A 108 -0.01 -6.50 10.61
C ALA A 108 0.66 -5.12 10.42
N MET A 109 1.31 -4.90 9.26
CA MET A 109 1.92 -3.61 8.93
C MET A 109 0.88 -2.50 8.80
N GLN A 110 -0.29 -2.77 8.17
CA GLN A 110 -1.39 -1.81 8.09
C GLN A 110 -1.92 -1.45 9.48
N LEU A 111 -2.22 -2.45 10.31
CA LEU A 111 -2.70 -2.23 11.68
C LEU A 111 -1.70 -1.43 12.53
N MET A 112 -0.40 -1.69 12.36
CA MET A 112 0.66 -0.93 13.03
C MET A 112 0.67 0.54 12.57
N ALA A 113 0.57 0.77 11.26
CA ALA A 113 0.49 2.13 10.71
C ALA A 113 -0.75 2.87 11.24
N ASP A 114 -1.92 2.23 11.22
CA ASP A 114 -3.16 2.80 11.75
C ASP A 114 -3.07 3.08 13.26
N ALA A 115 -2.40 2.22 14.02
CA ALA A 115 -2.18 2.42 15.44
C ALA A 115 -1.30 3.66 15.71
N TYR A 116 -0.22 3.86 14.96
CA TYR A 116 0.60 5.08 15.04
C TYR A 116 -0.20 6.33 14.65
N LYS A 117 -0.98 6.27 13.55
CA LYS A 117 -1.87 7.36 13.13
C LYS A 117 -2.85 7.74 14.23
N ALA A 118 -3.52 6.74 14.83
CA ALA A 118 -4.49 6.94 15.91
C ALA A 118 -3.88 7.52 17.20
N LYS A 119 -2.59 7.24 17.46
CA LYS A 119 -1.83 7.83 18.58
C LYS A 119 -1.28 9.22 18.28
N GLY A 120 -1.42 9.73 17.06
CA GLY A 120 -0.86 11.01 16.62
C GLY A 120 0.66 10.98 16.39
N ASP A 121 1.28 9.81 16.37
CA ASP A 121 2.70 9.64 16.03
C ASP A 121 2.87 9.65 14.50
N THR A 122 2.81 10.84 13.93
CA THR A 122 2.90 11.05 12.48
C THR A 122 4.23 10.55 11.90
N ALA A 123 5.33 10.71 12.63
CA ALA A 123 6.66 10.29 12.15
C ALA A 123 6.73 8.75 12.02
N ALA A 124 6.28 8.02 13.05
CA ALA A 124 6.25 6.56 13.01
C ALA A 124 5.21 6.04 11.99
N TRP A 125 4.08 6.72 11.84
CA TRP A 125 3.08 6.40 10.83
C TRP A 125 3.66 6.51 9.40
N VAL A 126 4.25 7.66 9.05
CA VAL A 126 4.87 7.89 7.73
C VAL A 126 5.97 6.85 7.46
N LYS A 127 6.83 6.60 8.45
CA LYS A 127 7.87 5.56 8.35
C LYS A 127 7.27 4.18 8.09
N SER A 128 6.18 3.81 8.76
CA SER A 128 5.49 2.54 8.55
C SER A 128 4.91 2.44 7.14
N LEU A 129 4.40 3.54 6.57
CA LEU A 129 3.92 3.57 5.19
C LEU A 129 5.07 3.39 4.19
N GLU A 130 6.19 4.09 4.36
CA GLU A 130 7.38 3.94 3.50
C GLU A 130 7.93 2.51 3.53
N GLU A 131 8.08 1.92 4.71
CA GLU A 131 8.52 0.53 4.88
C GLU A 131 7.51 -0.45 4.28
N GLY A 132 6.21 -0.18 4.43
CA GLY A 132 5.12 -0.99 3.86
C GLY A 132 5.17 -1.04 2.33
N ILE A 133 5.44 0.08 1.66
CA ILE A 133 5.60 0.14 0.20
C ILE A 133 6.78 -0.75 -0.24
N LEU A 134 7.91 -0.70 0.48
CA LEU A 134 9.11 -1.47 0.14
C LEU A 134 8.91 -2.98 0.41
N LYS A 135 8.27 -3.33 1.52
CA LYS A 135 8.11 -4.73 1.94
C LYS A 135 6.95 -5.44 1.24
N PHE A 136 5.88 -4.72 0.94
CA PHE A 136 4.66 -5.24 0.34
C PHE A 136 4.30 -4.48 -0.95
N PRO A 137 5.14 -4.57 -1.99
CA PRO A 137 4.91 -3.87 -3.25
C PRO A 137 3.59 -4.35 -3.88
N GLY A 138 2.81 -3.40 -4.38
CA GLY A 138 1.47 -3.66 -4.92
C GLY A 138 0.33 -3.63 -3.88
N ASN A 139 0.62 -3.28 -2.63
CA ASN A 139 -0.43 -2.98 -1.66
C ASN A 139 -0.77 -1.48 -1.70
N ASP A 140 -1.94 -1.17 -2.26
CA ASP A 140 -2.39 0.21 -2.48
C ASP A 140 -2.56 1.02 -1.19
N TYR A 141 -2.82 0.36 -0.05
CA TYR A 141 -3.02 1.02 1.24
C TYR A 141 -1.84 1.94 1.61
N PHE A 142 -0.62 1.40 1.58
CA PHE A 142 0.56 2.16 2.02
C PHE A 142 0.82 3.34 1.11
N PHE A 143 0.73 3.09 -0.19
CA PHE A 143 0.95 4.10 -1.20
C PHE A 143 -0.10 5.22 -1.15
N ALA A 144 -1.38 4.87 -1.13
CA ALA A 144 -2.47 5.83 -1.10
C ALA A 144 -2.39 6.74 0.13
N ASN A 145 -2.16 6.17 1.32
CA ASN A 145 -2.04 6.95 2.55
C ASN A 145 -0.80 7.87 2.55
N LEU A 146 0.34 7.41 2.00
CA LEU A 146 1.56 8.22 1.94
C LEU A 146 1.41 9.41 0.99
N VAL A 147 0.84 9.16 -0.21
CA VAL A 147 0.60 10.23 -1.19
C VAL A 147 -0.41 11.23 -0.65
N ASP A 148 -1.52 10.75 -0.07
CA ASP A 148 -2.53 11.61 0.52
C ASP A 148 -1.95 12.50 1.63
N TYR A 149 -1.12 11.92 2.50
CA TYR A 149 -0.42 12.68 3.55
C TYR A 149 0.50 13.76 2.97
N TYR A 150 1.38 13.41 2.04
CA TYR A 150 2.31 14.38 1.47
C TYR A 150 1.61 15.47 0.65
N THR A 151 0.52 15.13 -0.03
CA THR A 151 -0.28 16.08 -0.81
C THR A 151 -1.04 17.03 0.12
N SER A 152 -1.71 16.50 1.13
CA SER A 152 -2.52 17.29 2.08
C SER A 152 -1.66 18.16 3.01
N SER A 153 -0.45 17.72 3.34
CA SER A 153 0.48 18.45 4.19
C SER A 153 1.40 19.43 3.43
N ASN A 154 1.17 19.62 2.13
CA ASN A 154 2.00 20.47 1.25
C ASN A 154 3.50 20.10 1.26
N GLN A 155 3.79 18.80 1.33
CA GLN A 155 5.15 18.25 1.36
C GLN A 155 5.51 17.50 0.06
N ALA A 156 5.09 18.01 -1.09
CA ALA A 156 5.30 17.38 -2.40
C ALA A 156 6.80 17.09 -2.69
N SER A 157 7.71 17.94 -2.21
CA SER A 157 9.16 17.72 -2.35
C SER A 157 9.63 16.45 -1.63
N LYS A 158 9.14 16.20 -0.41
CA LYS A 158 9.48 14.97 0.34
C LYS A 158 8.92 13.72 -0.32
N ALA A 159 7.72 13.81 -0.87
CA ALA A 159 7.15 12.73 -1.66
C ALA A 159 8.03 12.39 -2.87
N MET A 160 8.52 13.42 -3.55
CA MET A 160 9.40 13.25 -4.71
C MET A 160 10.76 12.66 -4.31
N GLU A 161 11.38 13.13 -3.23
CA GLU A 161 12.61 12.56 -2.68
C GLU A 161 12.43 11.07 -2.34
N PHE A 162 11.29 10.69 -1.76
CA PHE A 162 10.98 9.29 -1.49
C PHE A 162 10.87 8.48 -2.78
N ALA A 163 10.15 8.98 -3.80
CA ALA A 163 10.02 8.32 -5.09
C ALA A 163 11.40 8.16 -5.78
N ASP A 164 12.26 9.15 -5.71
CA ASP A 164 13.62 9.10 -6.27
C ASP A 164 14.49 8.07 -5.52
N ARG A 165 14.37 8.00 -4.21
CA ARG A 165 15.06 6.97 -3.40
C ARG A 165 14.60 5.56 -3.78
N MET A 166 13.29 5.33 -3.97
CA MET A 166 12.78 4.04 -4.43
C MET A 166 13.33 3.67 -5.81
N LEU A 167 13.31 4.61 -6.76
CA LEU A 167 13.83 4.38 -8.12
C LEU A 167 15.35 4.18 -8.15
N SER A 168 16.10 4.71 -7.18
CA SER A 168 17.53 4.43 -7.06
C SER A 168 17.83 2.98 -6.68
N THR A 169 16.88 2.28 -6.04
CA THR A 169 17.02 0.86 -5.69
C THR A 169 16.58 -0.07 -6.82
N ASP A 170 15.57 0.33 -7.59
CA ASP A 170 15.04 -0.41 -8.74
C ASP A 170 14.45 0.57 -9.77
N ALA A 171 15.29 0.97 -10.73
CA ALA A 171 14.95 2.00 -11.72
C ALA A 171 13.82 1.60 -12.69
N ASN A 172 13.56 0.31 -12.82
CA ASN A 172 12.53 -0.24 -13.72
C ASN A 172 11.30 -0.79 -12.97
N ASN A 173 11.19 -0.56 -11.68
CA ASN A 173 10.04 -0.99 -10.91
C ASN A 173 8.80 -0.21 -11.34
N LYS A 174 7.81 -0.92 -11.91
CA LYS A 174 6.58 -0.31 -12.43
C LYS A 174 5.83 0.51 -11.39
N LEU A 175 5.80 0.03 -10.12
CA LEU A 175 5.12 0.72 -9.03
C LEU A 175 5.83 2.04 -8.69
N TYR A 176 7.16 2.02 -8.58
CA TYR A 176 7.93 3.23 -8.25
C TYR A 176 7.84 4.28 -9.36
N LEU A 177 7.87 3.85 -10.62
CA LEU A 177 7.64 4.72 -11.79
C LEU A 177 6.23 5.31 -11.77
N TYR A 178 5.22 4.48 -11.47
CA TYR A 178 3.83 4.92 -11.34
C TYR A 178 3.65 5.93 -10.19
N VAL A 179 4.25 5.66 -9.03
CA VAL A 179 4.25 6.58 -7.87
C VAL A 179 4.78 7.95 -8.26
N LYS A 180 5.94 7.98 -8.91
CA LYS A 180 6.55 9.24 -9.36
C LYS A 180 5.69 9.97 -10.38
N ALA A 181 5.09 9.25 -11.32
CA ALA A 181 4.13 9.79 -12.27
C ALA A 181 2.92 10.42 -11.59
N TYR A 182 2.37 9.75 -10.58
CA TYR A 182 1.22 10.22 -9.84
C TYR A 182 1.53 11.51 -9.04
N LEU A 183 2.73 11.61 -8.48
CA LEU A 183 3.18 12.85 -7.82
C LEU A 183 3.25 14.01 -8.81
N TYR A 184 3.86 13.83 -9.98
CA TYR A 184 3.86 14.84 -11.03
C TYR A 184 2.45 15.22 -11.49
N HIS A 185 1.55 14.23 -11.61
CA HIS A 185 0.14 14.45 -11.93
C HIS A 185 -0.53 15.40 -10.93
N ASN A 186 -0.37 15.15 -9.63
CA ASN A 186 -0.94 15.99 -8.57
C ASN A 186 -0.32 17.39 -8.53
N MET A 187 0.93 17.53 -8.93
CA MET A 187 1.62 18.83 -9.07
C MET A 187 1.25 19.55 -10.36
N LYS A 188 0.38 18.98 -11.21
CA LYS A 188 0.02 19.47 -12.55
C LYS A 188 1.19 19.56 -13.52
N GLU A 189 2.26 18.83 -13.23
CA GLU A 189 3.40 18.66 -14.14
C GLU A 189 3.09 17.56 -15.17
N TYR A 190 2.13 17.82 -16.03
CA TYR A 190 1.48 16.82 -16.88
C TYR A 190 2.43 16.09 -17.83
N ASP A 191 3.42 16.78 -18.40
CA ASP A 191 4.37 16.17 -19.34
C ASP A 191 5.27 15.15 -18.61
N ASN A 192 5.76 15.51 -17.42
CA ASN A 192 6.51 14.60 -16.56
C ASN A 192 5.65 13.42 -16.11
N ALA A 193 4.41 13.67 -15.73
CA ALA A 193 3.47 12.60 -15.35
C ALA A 193 3.28 11.57 -16.48
N ILE A 194 3.01 12.04 -17.71
CA ILE A 194 2.86 11.18 -18.90
C ILE A 194 4.14 10.38 -19.16
N GLU A 195 5.30 11.02 -19.08
CA GLU A 195 6.59 10.34 -19.29
C GLU A 195 6.77 9.17 -18.30
N PHE A 196 6.57 9.41 -17.00
CA PHE A 196 6.76 8.38 -15.99
C PHE A 196 5.69 7.29 -16.01
N TYR A 197 4.42 7.62 -16.31
CA TYR A 197 3.41 6.59 -16.57
C TYR A 197 3.76 5.73 -17.77
N LYS A 198 4.26 6.30 -18.85
CA LYS A 198 4.74 5.54 -20.03
C LYS A 198 5.93 4.66 -19.70
N LYS A 199 6.84 5.08 -18.82
CA LYS A 199 7.92 4.22 -18.30
C LYS A 199 7.35 3.05 -17.48
N ALA A 200 6.33 3.28 -16.65
CA ALA A 200 5.65 2.22 -15.91
C ALA A 200 4.97 1.21 -16.85
N ILE A 201 4.33 1.69 -17.93
CA ILE A 201 3.75 0.86 -18.98
C ILE A 201 4.83 0.06 -19.73
N ALA A 202 6.00 0.66 -19.99
CA ALA A 202 7.11 -0.05 -20.61
C ALA A 202 7.67 -1.17 -19.72
N ALA A 203 7.66 -0.96 -18.39
CA ALA A 203 8.06 -1.98 -17.41
C ALA A 203 7.00 -3.10 -17.27
N ASP A 204 5.71 -2.76 -17.43
CA ASP A 204 4.60 -3.72 -17.43
C ASP A 204 3.52 -3.29 -18.43
N PRO A 205 3.51 -3.89 -19.65
CA PRO A 205 2.53 -3.58 -20.70
C PRO A 205 1.07 -3.94 -20.34
N GLU A 206 0.83 -4.65 -19.24
CA GLU A 206 -0.51 -4.99 -18.73
C GLU A 206 -0.97 -4.10 -17.58
N TYR A 207 -0.24 -3.04 -17.25
CA TYR A 207 -0.55 -2.13 -16.16
C TYR A 207 -1.70 -1.18 -16.51
N ALA A 208 -2.93 -1.67 -16.42
CA ALA A 208 -4.15 -0.97 -16.84
C ALA A 208 -4.35 0.39 -16.16
N GLU A 209 -3.99 0.51 -14.87
CA GLU A 209 -4.09 1.74 -14.09
C GLU A 209 -3.16 2.84 -14.65
N ALA A 210 -1.98 2.46 -15.13
CA ALA A 210 -1.06 3.41 -15.74
C ALA A 210 -1.61 3.94 -17.08
N TYR A 211 -2.21 3.08 -17.90
CA TYR A 211 -2.90 3.51 -19.13
C TYR A 211 -4.06 4.46 -18.81
N SER A 212 -4.91 4.11 -17.86
CA SER A 212 -6.02 4.96 -17.40
C SER A 212 -5.54 6.35 -17.01
N ASN A 213 -4.46 6.42 -16.23
CA ASN A 213 -3.93 7.70 -15.76
C ASN A 213 -3.24 8.52 -16.87
N VAL A 214 -2.60 7.91 -17.86
CA VAL A 214 -2.14 8.68 -19.04
C VAL A 214 -3.32 9.32 -19.74
N GLY A 215 -4.39 8.56 -19.98
CA GLY A 215 -5.64 9.09 -20.54
C GLY A 215 -6.19 10.26 -19.73
N LEU A 216 -6.26 10.10 -18.41
CA LEU A 216 -6.75 11.14 -17.50
C LEU A 216 -5.90 12.42 -17.57
N VAL A 217 -4.57 12.30 -17.58
CA VAL A 217 -3.68 13.46 -17.67
C VAL A 217 -3.87 14.21 -18.99
N TYR A 218 -4.08 13.52 -20.10
CA TYR A 218 -4.42 14.18 -21.37
C TYR A 218 -5.78 14.92 -21.30
N LEU A 219 -6.79 14.34 -20.63
CA LEU A 219 -8.07 15.04 -20.42
C LEU A 219 -7.90 16.28 -19.54
N MET A 220 -7.04 16.23 -18.53
CA MET A 220 -6.71 17.39 -17.70
C MET A 220 -5.97 18.46 -18.50
N LYS A 221 -5.03 18.08 -19.38
CA LYS A 221 -4.38 19.02 -20.32
C LYS A 221 -5.41 19.69 -21.22
N ALA A 222 -6.36 18.94 -21.75
CA ALA A 222 -7.44 19.46 -22.58
C ALA A 222 -8.27 20.51 -21.82
N GLN A 223 -8.66 20.20 -20.58
CA GLN A 223 -9.43 21.11 -19.74
C GLN A 223 -8.64 22.38 -19.39
N ASP A 224 -7.43 22.22 -18.85
CA ASP A 224 -6.59 23.37 -18.47
C ASP A 224 -6.27 24.27 -19.65
N TYR A 225 -6.15 23.71 -20.85
CA TYR A 225 -5.95 24.50 -22.08
C TYR A 225 -7.23 25.22 -22.49
N ALA A 226 -8.37 24.52 -22.49
CA ALA A 226 -9.65 25.10 -22.83
C ALA A 226 -10.04 26.25 -21.88
N ASP A 227 -9.78 26.11 -20.59
CA ASP A 227 -10.09 27.15 -19.57
C ASP A 227 -9.30 28.47 -19.78
N LYS A 228 -8.15 28.39 -20.45
CA LYS A 228 -7.29 29.55 -20.75
C LYS A 228 -7.46 30.07 -22.17
N ALA A 229 -8.10 29.30 -23.05
CA ALA A 229 -8.28 29.66 -24.44
C ALA A 229 -9.40 30.69 -24.61
N THR A 230 -9.34 31.42 -25.75
CA THR A 230 -10.45 32.30 -26.12
C THR A 230 -11.75 31.52 -26.39
N THR A 231 -12.85 32.06 -25.92
CA THR A 231 -14.23 31.53 -26.20
C THR A 231 -14.91 32.35 -27.29
N ASP A 232 -14.31 33.44 -27.79
CA ASP A 232 -14.83 34.24 -28.87
C ASP A 232 -14.60 33.52 -30.21
N ILE A 233 -15.67 33.13 -30.85
CA ILE A 233 -15.65 32.44 -32.14
C ILE A 233 -15.09 33.26 -33.28
N ASN A 234 -15.06 34.62 -33.12
CA ASN A 234 -14.48 35.54 -34.08
C ASN A 234 -12.99 35.81 -33.86
N ASP A 235 -12.43 35.33 -32.75
CA ASP A 235 -11.01 35.42 -32.51
C ASP A 235 -10.26 34.47 -33.45
N PRO A 236 -9.26 34.91 -34.20
CA PRO A 236 -8.44 34.07 -35.06
C PRO A 236 -7.82 32.87 -34.35
N LYS A 237 -7.60 32.95 -33.03
CA LYS A 237 -7.05 31.88 -32.19
C LYS A 237 -8.08 30.82 -31.80
N TYR A 238 -9.38 31.07 -32.01
CA TYR A 238 -10.44 30.13 -31.58
C TYR A 238 -10.29 28.75 -32.26
N ALA A 239 -10.14 28.75 -33.59
CA ALA A 239 -10.02 27.50 -34.34
C ALA A 239 -8.75 26.72 -33.95
N GLU A 240 -7.64 27.39 -33.70
CA GLU A 240 -6.39 26.76 -33.23
C GLU A 240 -6.59 26.17 -31.83
N ALA A 241 -7.26 26.89 -30.94
CA ALA A 241 -7.56 26.42 -29.61
C ALA A 241 -8.43 25.16 -29.61
N GLN A 242 -9.50 25.14 -30.43
CA GLN A 242 -10.34 23.96 -30.58
C GLN A 242 -9.57 22.76 -31.16
N ALA A 243 -8.70 22.97 -32.15
CA ALA A 243 -7.85 21.93 -32.69
C ALA A 243 -6.86 21.36 -31.66
N THR A 244 -6.31 22.22 -30.81
CA THR A 244 -5.38 21.80 -29.74
C THR A 244 -6.12 20.96 -28.67
N VAL A 245 -7.29 21.40 -28.23
CA VAL A 245 -8.14 20.65 -27.29
C VAL A 245 -8.51 19.28 -27.88
N LYS A 246 -8.95 19.26 -29.12
CA LYS A 246 -9.29 18.01 -29.83
C LYS A 246 -8.11 17.05 -29.89
N LYS A 247 -6.89 17.54 -30.16
CA LYS A 247 -5.67 16.72 -30.17
C LYS A 247 -5.43 16.04 -28.83
N PHE A 248 -5.66 16.70 -27.70
CA PHE A 248 -5.51 16.05 -26.40
C PHE A 248 -6.52 14.90 -26.18
N TYR A 249 -7.75 15.01 -26.70
CA TYR A 249 -8.70 13.90 -26.68
C TYR A 249 -8.26 12.76 -27.60
N GLU A 250 -7.71 13.07 -28.77
CA GLU A 250 -7.13 12.08 -29.68
C GLU A 250 -5.96 11.33 -29.04
N GLU A 251 -5.10 12.01 -28.29
CA GLU A 251 -4.00 11.42 -27.54
C GLU A 251 -4.49 10.56 -26.36
N ALA A 252 -5.55 10.94 -25.67
CA ALA A 252 -6.13 10.19 -24.54
C ALA A 252 -6.77 8.87 -24.99
N LYS A 253 -7.39 8.84 -26.15
CA LYS A 253 -8.19 7.74 -26.68
C LYS A 253 -7.51 6.37 -26.60
N PRO A 254 -6.34 6.15 -27.19
CA PRO A 254 -5.71 4.82 -27.24
C PRO A 254 -5.37 4.29 -25.86
N PHE A 255 -5.11 5.15 -24.89
CA PHE A 255 -4.78 4.76 -23.53
C PHE A 255 -6.02 4.25 -22.78
N TYR A 256 -7.16 4.92 -22.87
CA TYR A 256 -8.40 4.42 -22.29
C TYR A 256 -8.92 3.16 -22.99
N GLU A 257 -8.82 3.07 -24.31
CA GLU A 257 -9.17 1.86 -25.04
C GLU A 257 -8.29 0.68 -24.64
N LYS A 258 -6.99 0.90 -24.40
CA LYS A 258 -6.10 -0.13 -23.88
C LYS A 258 -6.42 -0.53 -22.45
N ALA A 259 -6.73 0.42 -21.55
CA ALA A 259 -7.19 0.13 -20.19
C ALA A 259 -8.46 -0.74 -20.20
N ARG A 260 -9.44 -0.41 -21.05
CA ARG A 260 -10.65 -1.22 -21.28
C ARG A 260 -10.32 -2.63 -21.77
N ALA A 261 -9.41 -2.77 -22.72
CA ALA A 261 -9.03 -4.06 -23.27
C ALA A 261 -8.34 -4.96 -22.23
N LEU A 262 -7.53 -4.37 -21.35
CA LEU A 262 -6.84 -5.09 -20.28
C LEU A 262 -7.75 -5.47 -19.12
N LYS A 263 -8.67 -4.59 -18.74
CA LYS A 263 -9.54 -4.72 -17.57
C LYS A 263 -10.99 -4.33 -17.90
N PRO A 264 -11.69 -5.12 -18.75
CA PRO A 264 -13.05 -4.75 -19.20
C PRO A 264 -14.06 -4.67 -18.05
N ASP A 265 -13.89 -5.46 -16.99
CA ASP A 265 -14.78 -5.48 -15.84
C ASP A 265 -14.52 -4.34 -14.83
N GLN A 266 -13.33 -3.72 -14.86
CA GLN A 266 -12.97 -2.58 -14.01
C GLN A 266 -13.34 -1.26 -14.70
N LYS A 267 -14.65 -0.98 -14.79
CA LYS A 267 -15.19 0.16 -15.51
C LYS A 267 -14.71 1.52 -15.02
N ASP A 268 -14.35 1.64 -13.77
CA ASP A 268 -13.77 2.83 -13.15
C ASP A 268 -12.46 3.29 -13.82
N LEU A 269 -11.71 2.38 -14.42
CA LEU A 269 -10.46 2.72 -15.11
C LEU A 269 -10.67 3.39 -16.48
N TRP A 270 -11.81 3.20 -17.14
CA TRP A 270 -11.94 3.59 -18.54
C TRP A 270 -13.28 4.19 -18.94
N LEU A 271 -14.39 3.87 -18.25
CA LEU A 271 -15.74 4.20 -18.72
C LEU A 271 -15.97 5.70 -18.82
N GLN A 272 -15.67 6.44 -17.75
CA GLN A 272 -15.79 7.90 -17.70
C GLN A 272 -14.85 8.58 -18.70
N GLY A 273 -13.65 8.06 -18.83
CA GLY A 273 -12.63 8.56 -19.76
C GLY A 273 -13.10 8.42 -21.21
N LEU A 274 -13.53 7.23 -21.60
CA LEU A 274 -14.04 6.98 -22.95
C LEU A 274 -15.33 7.76 -23.26
N TYR A 275 -16.22 7.92 -22.28
CA TYR A 275 -17.40 8.75 -22.44
C TYR A 275 -17.00 10.18 -22.87
N ARG A 276 -16.08 10.81 -22.16
CA ARG A 276 -15.59 12.16 -22.47
C ARG A 276 -14.85 12.23 -23.82
N VAL A 277 -13.99 11.24 -24.08
CA VAL A 277 -13.22 11.15 -25.33
C VAL A 277 -14.15 11.02 -26.53
N TYR A 278 -15.04 10.06 -26.55
CA TYR A 278 -15.91 9.80 -27.69
C TYR A 278 -16.90 10.94 -27.94
N TYR A 279 -17.42 11.57 -26.87
CA TYR A 279 -18.25 12.77 -26.97
C TYR A 279 -17.50 13.92 -27.67
N ASN A 280 -16.30 14.26 -27.20
CA ASN A 280 -15.54 15.40 -27.72
C ASN A 280 -14.92 15.15 -29.10
N LEU A 281 -14.75 13.89 -29.49
CA LEU A 281 -14.29 13.51 -30.84
C LEU A 281 -15.45 13.28 -31.84
N ASN A 282 -16.72 13.48 -31.43
CA ASN A 282 -17.94 13.20 -32.21
C ASN A 282 -17.98 11.77 -32.75
N MET A 283 -17.59 10.78 -31.94
CA MET A 283 -17.61 9.36 -32.27
C MET A 283 -18.96 8.75 -31.89
N GLY A 284 -19.99 8.99 -32.70
CA GLY A 284 -21.38 8.67 -32.38
C GLY A 284 -21.66 7.22 -31.99
N PRO A 285 -21.29 6.21 -32.78
CA PRO A 285 -21.54 4.80 -32.47
C PRO A 285 -20.84 4.36 -31.16
N GLU A 286 -19.56 4.70 -30.98
CA GLU A 286 -18.78 4.37 -29.79
C GLU A 286 -19.30 5.11 -28.55
N PHE A 287 -19.71 6.37 -28.73
CA PHE A 287 -20.32 7.15 -27.65
C PHE A 287 -21.65 6.53 -27.18
N GLU A 288 -22.53 6.11 -28.11
CA GLU A 288 -23.81 5.46 -27.76
C GLU A 288 -23.60 4.14 -26.99
N GLU A 289 -22.57 3.36 -27.34
CA GLU A 289 -22.21 2.15 -26.60
C GLU A 289 -21.86 2.47 -25.15
N ILE A 290 -20.96 3.45 -24.95
CA ILE A 290 -20.50 3.85 -23.61
C ILE A 290 -21.63 4.51 -22.80
N ASP A 291 -22.46 5.35 -23.41
CA ASP A 291 -23.62 6.01 -22.76
C ASP A 291 -24.63 4.98 -22.21
N LYS A 292 -24.85 3.87 -22.93
CA LYS A 292 -25.68 2.77 -22.43
C LYS A 292 -25.10 2.07 -21.20
N MET A 293 -23.76 2.03 -21.08
CA MET A 293 -23.09 1.42 -19.93
C MET A 293 -23.06 2.34 -18.68
N MET A 294 -23.34 3.64 -18.88
CA MET A 294 -23.40 4.65 -17.82
C MET A 294 -24.78 4.71 -17.15
N LYS A 295 -25.82 4.20 -17.82
CA LYS A 295 -27.20 4.14 -17.34
C LYS A 295 -27.48 2.86 -16.58
#